data_f0d1423421565f65720e797a7d22e8e1
#
_entry.id   f0d1423421565f65720e797a7d22e8e1
#
_cell.length_a   1.000
_cell.length_b   1.000
_cell.length_c   1.000
_cell.angle_alpha   90.00
_cell.angle_beta   90.00
_cell.angle_gamma   90.00
#
_symmetry.space_group_name_H-M   'P 1'
#
loop_
_entity.id
_entity.type
_entity.pdbx_description
1 polymer ?
#
loop_
_entity_poly.entity_id
_entity_poly.type
_entity_poly.pdbx_seq_one_letter_code
_entity_poly.pdbx_strand_id
1 'polypeptide(L)'
;MLQEPEVLTTGFDRINLYFGVQTPKDRYQALVELLEQHKAESGIVYCLTRKIVEEVCEKLIKEGFSVTRYHAGLSDAERKHNQEEFIYDNVRIMVATNAFGMGIDKSNVRFVIHYNMPKNMESYYQEAGRAGRDGESAECILLYGGQDVITNQFFIDHNQDNEALDPMTRQLVMERDRERLKKMTFYCFTHECLRDYILRYFGEYGSNYCGNCSNCLTQFENTDITEMAKALLSCIETSRQRYGATVIIDTVHGANTAKIRGYGMNENPEYGSLAKVPVYRLRQILNQLQLDGYITATNDEYAVLRLTTKAGSVLNNEETVWMKLAKEQTKSEQETQKKSRKKKSALAGAGDFTEAEETLFEMLRKLRVQIAKEEKVPPYIVFSDKTLAHMCIIKPANKEEMLSVSGVGEFKYEKYGERFLAAIREQA
;
A
#
# COMPACT_ATOMS: atom_id res chain seq x y z
N MET A 1 -0.25 -3.40 41.27
CA MET A 1 -1.08 -2.33 40.71
C MET A 1 -0.23 -1.08 40.71
N LEU A 2 -0.14 -0.39 39.54
CA LEU A 2 0.48 0.93 39.48
C LEU A 2 -0.38 1.91 40.28
N GLN A 3 0.22 2.69 41.15
CA GLN A 3 -0.47 3.76 41.87
C GLN A 3 -0.41 5.01 40.97
N GLU A 4 -1.58 5.54 40.60
CA GLU A 4 -1.76 6.70 39.74
C GLU A 4 -1.02 6.61 38.39
N PRO A 5 -1.39 5.69 37.49
CA PRO A 5 -0.77 5.60 36.19
C PRO A 5 -1.13 6.82 35.34
N GLU A 6 -0.12 7.42 34.73
CA GLU A 6 -0.34 8.42 33.67
C GLU A 6 -0.79 7.70 32.41
N VAL A 7 -2.00 7.99 31.93
CA VAL A 7 -2.58 7.39 30.73
C VAL A 7 -2.43 8.36 29.55
N LEU A 8 -1.48 8.07 28.66
CA LEU A 8 -1.32 8.78 27.40
C LEU A 8 -2.02 8.00 26.29
N THR A 9 -3.02 8.62 25.67
CA THR A 9 -3.70 8.05 24.48
C THR A 9 -3.23 8.83 23.26
N THR A 10 -2.51 8.17 22.35
CA THR A 10 -2.16 8.72 21.03
C THR A 10 -3.14 8.20 19.99
N GLY A 11 -3.62 9.08 19.10
CA GLY A 11 -4.51 8.71 18.01
C GLY A 11 -3.84 7.84 16.93
N PHE A 12 -4.66 7.33 16.01
CA PHE A 12 -4.19 6.56 14.83
C PHE A 12 -3.74 7.47 13.67
N ASP A 13 -3.91 8.77 13.75
CA ASP A 13 -3.55 9.66 12.64
C ASP A 13 -2.02 9.84 12.48
N ARG A 14 -1.52 9.42 11.33
CA ARG A 14 -0.13 9.55 10.92
C ARG A 14 -0.05 10.52 9.74
N ILE A 15 -0.03 11.82 10.02
CA ILE A 15 -0.09 12.89 9.02
C ILE A 15 1.05 12.89 8.00
N ASN A 16 2.20 12.34 8.38
CA ASN A 16 3.39 12.22 7.55
C ASN A 16 3.32 11.06 6.53
N LEU A 17 2.34 10.15 6.63
CA LEU A 17 2.20 9.04 5.69
C LEU A 17 1.30 9.43 4.52
N TYR A 18 1.76 9.19 3.32
CA TYR A 18 0.92 9.18 2.13
C TYR A 18 0.32 7.78 1.93
N PHE A 19 -0.98 7.71 1.69
CA PHE A 19 -1.66 6.46 1.37
C PHE A 19 -2.10 6.43 -0.10
N GLY A 20 -1.73 5.37 -0.82
CA GLY A 20 -2.13 5.18 -2.21
C GLY A 20 -2.58 3.76 -2.50
N VAL A 21 -3.60 3.62 -3.34
CA VAL A 21 -4.02 2.34 -3.91
C VAL A 21 -3.88 2.41 -5.42
N GLN A 22 -3.26 1.40 -6.01
CA GLN A 22 -3.09 1.24 -7.44
C GLN A 22 -3.60 -0.12 -7.88
N THR A 23 -4.20 -0.19 -9.08
CA THR A 23 -4.67 -1.43 -9.71
C THR A 23 -3.93 -1.65 -11.03
N PRO A 24 -2.63 -2.01 -10.97
CA PRO A 24 -1.82 -2.13 -12.17
C PRO A 24 -2.20 -3.37 -13.00
N LYS A 25 -2.00 -3.28 -14.33
CA LYS A 25 -2.12 -4.44 -15.22
C LYS A 25 -0.98 -5.44 -14.99
N ASP A 26 0.23 -4.92 -14.86
CA ASP A 26 1.43 -5.65 -14.46
C ASP A 26 1.90 -5.14 -13.09
N ARG A 27 1.73 -5.97 -12.08
CA ARG A 27 2.05 -5.64 -10.69
C ARG A 27 3.55 -5.56 -10.46
N TYR A 28 4.32 -6.43 -11.12
CA TYR A 28 5.76 -6.42 -10.95
C TYR A 28 6.38 -5.17 -11.58
N GLN A 29 5.96 -4.82 -12.78
CA GLN A 29 6.39 -3.58 -13.43
C GLN A 29 6.05 -2.34 -12.60
N ALA A 30 4.85 -2.30 -12.01
CA ALA A 30 4.45 -1.20 -11.12
C ALA A 30 5.34 -1.14 -9.85
N LEU A 31 5.71 -2.30 -9.28
CA LEU A 31 6.67 -2.35 -8.17
C LEU A 31 8.02 -1.76 -8.58
N VAL A 32 8.58 -2.17 -9.71
CA VAL A 32 9.86 -1.66 -10.21
C VAL A 32 9.81 -0.14 -10.41
N GLU A 33 8.76 0.38 -11.02
CA GLU A 33 8.58 1.83 -11.21
C GLU A 33 8.52 2.61 -9.89
N LEU A 34 7.91 2.03 -8.86
CA LEU A 34 7.89 2.63 -7.51
C LEU A 34 9.28 2.60 -6.87
N LEU A 35 9.98 1.46 -6.94
CA LEU A 35 11.32 1.33 -6.38
C LEU A 35 12.34 2.26 -7.06
N GLU A 36 12.20 2.47 -8.38
CA GLU A 36 13.02 3.43 -9.12
C GLU A 36 12.82 4.88 -8.65
N GLN A 37 11.63 5.23 -8.17
CA GLN A 37 11.35 6.55 -7.59
C GLN A 37 12.02 6.73 -6.21
N HIS A 38 12.33 5.62 -5.53
CA HIS A 38 12.90 5.57 -4.18
C HIS A 38 14.34 5.00 -4.17
N LYS A 39 15.13 5.19 -5.23
CA LYS A 39 16.47 4.55 -5.41
C LYS A 39 17.42 4.70 -4.23
N ALA A 40 17.42 5.86 -3.56
CA ALA A 40 18.32 6.16 -2.45
C ALA A 40 17.72 5.85 -1.07
N GLU A 41 16.48 5.40 -1.01
CA GLU A 41 15.69 5.28 0.22
C GLU A 41 15.56 3.83 0.67
N SER A 42 15.33 3.64 1.98
CA SER A 42 15.05 2.33 2.54
C SER A 42 13.55 2.08 2.64
N GLY A 43 13.12 0.87 2.29
CA GLY A 43 11.70 0.51 2.33
C GLY A 43 11.41 -0.97 2.47
N ILE A 44 10.13 -1.27 2.64
CA ILE A 44 9.63 -2.64 2.84
C ILE A 44 8.60 -2.96 1.76
N VAL A 45 8.71 -4.15 1.17
CA VAL A 45 7.73 -4.71 0.23
C VAL A 45 7.07 -5.90 0.89
N TYR A 46 5.78 -5.79 1.22
CA TYR A 46 5.00 -6.88 1.80
C TYR A 46 4.34 -7.74 0.74
N CYS A 47 4.57 -9.05 0.82
CA CYS A 47 3.98 -10.06 -0.04
C CYS A 47 3.12 -11.05 0.78
N LEU A 48 2.09 -11.57 0.16
CA LEU A 48 1.10 -12.43 0.83
C LEU A 48 1.65 -13.81 1.20
N THR A 49 2.57 -14.38 0.40
CA THR A 49 3.11 -15.73 0.59
C THR A 49 4.63 -15.75 0.53
N ARG A 50 5.22 -16.79 1.16
CA ARG A 50 6.67 -17.05 1.09
C ARG A 50 7.15 -17.20 -0.35
N LYS A 51 6.40 -17.92 -1.19
CA LYS A 51 6.72 -18.12 -2.60
C LYS A 51 6.82 -16.80 -3.35
N ILE A 52 5.87 -15.87 -3.16
CA ILE A 52 5.91 -14.55 -3.80
C ILE A 52 7.10 -13.73 -3.28
N VAL A 53 7.44 -13.81 -2.00
CA VAL A 53 8.64 -13.15 -1.44
C VAL A 53 9.89 -13.61 -2.18
N GLU A 54 10.08 -14.93 -2.36
CA GLU A 54 11.23 -15.48 -3.06
C GLU A 54 11.28 -15.02 -4.52
N GLU A 55 10.16 -15.17 -5.25
CA GLU A 55 10.06 -14.76 -6.66
C GLU A 55 10.34 -13.28 -6.88
N VAL A 56 9.78 -12.40 -6.03
CA VAL A 56 9.98 -10.96 -6.13
C VAL A 56 11.41 -10.59 -5.77
N CYS A 57 11.95 -11.15 -4.68
CA CYS A 57 13.33 -10.89 -4.25
C CYS A 57 14.34 -11.31 -5.33
N GLU A 58 14.21 -12.52 -5.90
CA GLU A 58 15.10 -13.00 -6.97
C GLU A 58 15.06 -12.12 -8.22
N LYS A 59 13.87 -11.67 -8.64
CA LYS A 59 13.72 -10.77 -9.78
C LYS A 59 14.40 -9.43 -9.53
N LEU A 60 14.18 -8.83 -8.36
CA LEU A 60 14.78 -7.54 -8.00
C LEU A 60 16.30 -7.63 -7.90
N ILE A 61 16.87 -8.75 -7.39
CA ILE A 61 18.32 -8.98 -7.38
C ILE A 61 18.86 -9.01 -8.82
N LYS A 62 18.19 -9.71 -9.74
CA LYS A 62 18.60 -9.77 -11.16
C LYS A 62 18.58 -8.41 -11.84
N GLU A 63 17.71 -7.51 -11.43
CA GLU A 63 17.62 -6.13 -11.92
C GLU A 63 18.59 -5.17 -11.20
N GLY A 64 19.40 -5.67 -10.25
CA GLY A 64 20.44 -4.90 -9.58
C GLY A 64 19.97 -4.08 -8.37
N PHE A 65 18.78 -4.34 -7.86
CA PHE A 65 18.33 -3.69 -6.62
C PHE A 65 19.05 -4.26 -5.39
N SER A 66 19.34 -3.38 -4.42
CA SER A 66 19.86 -3.76 -3.10
C SER A 66 18.70 -4.28 -2.24
N VAL A 67 18.48 -5.60 -2.25
CA VAL A 67 17.30 -6.23 -1.66
C VAL A 67 17.65 -7.49 -0.88
N THR A 68 16.92 -7.73 0.21
CA THR A 68 16.93 -8.99 0.96
C THR A 68 15.52 -9.45 1.26
N ARG A 69 15.35 -10.65 1.85
CA ARG A 69 14.05 -11.27 2.11
C ARG A 69 13.86 -11.66 3.57
N TYR A 70 12.59 -11.71 4.01
CA TYR A 70 12.24 -12.19 5.34
C TYR A 70 10.89 -12.89 5.36
N HIS A 71 10.87 -14.14 5.80
CA HIS A 71 9.63 -14.90 6.05
C HIS A 71 9.90 -16.07 7.02
N ALA A 72 8.86 -16.63 7.61
CA ALA A 72 8.94 -17.69 8.62
C ALA A 72 9.51 -19.02 8.10
N GLY A 73 9.72 -19.19 6.78
CA GLY A 73 10.37 -20.38 6.21
C GLY A 73 11.89 -20.32 6.18
N LEU A 74 12.51 -19.17 6.45
CA LEU A 74 13.95 -19.02 6.58
C LEU A 74 14.42 -19.54 7.96
N SER A 75 15.68 -19.99 8.03
CA SER A 75 16.32 -20.31 9.31
C SER A 75 16.43 -19.07 10.20
N ASP A 76 16.53 -19.29 11.52
CA ASP A 76 16.68 -18.18 12.48
C ASP A 76 17.94 -17.35 12.21
N ALA A 77 19.03 -18.01 11.79
CA ALA A 77 20.28 -17.35 11.43
C ALA A 77 20.12 -16.44 10.19
N GLU A 78 19.45 -16.92 9.13
CA GLU A 78 19.18 -16.13 7.94
C GLU A 78 18.23 -14.97 8.24
N ARG A 79 17.18 -15.20 9.02
CA ARG A 79 16.25 -14.14 9.43
C ARG A 79 16.97 -13.03 10.18
N LYS A 80 17.82 -13.40 11.12
CA LYS A 80 18.62 -12.45 11.91
C LYS A 80 19.60 -11.69 11.01
N HIS A 81 20.34 -12.40 10.16
CA HIS A 81 21.28 -11.79 9.22
C HIS A 81 20.59 -10.80 8.28
N ASN A 82 19.51 -11.21 7.60
CA ASN A 82 18.78 -10.36 6.66
C ASN A 82 18.16 -9.14 7.35
N GLN A 83 17.69 -9.30 8.58
CA GLN A 83 17.19 -8.20 9.38
C GLN A 83 18.28 -7.21 9.76
N GLU A 84 19.44 -7.69 10.17
CA GLU A 84 20.60 -6.84 10.49
C GLU A 84 21.10 -6.09 9.24
N GLU A 85 21.21 -6.75 8.09
CA GLU A 85 21.58 -6.11 6.82
C GLU A 85 20.65 -4.95 6.48
N PHE A 86 19.34 -5.10 6.70
CA PHE A 86 18.37 -4.04 6.48
C PHE A 86 18.43 -2.93 7.55
N ILE A 87 18.57 -3.28 8.83
CA ILE A 87 18.65 -2.31 9.93
C ILE A 87 19.91 -1.43 9.83
N TYR A 88 21.04 -2.02 9.44
CA TYR A 88 22.32 -1.31 9.31
C TYR A 88 22.54 -0.65 7.94
N ASP A 89 21.51 -0.52 7.11
CA ASP A 89 21.55 0.11 5.77
C ASP A 89 22.52 -0.56 4.78
N ASN A 90 22.95 -1.80 5.04
CA ASN A 90 23.73 -2.59 4.07
C ASN A 90 22.85 -3.00 2.88
N VAL A 91 21.56 -3.22 3.13
CA VAL A 91 20.53 -3.48 2.13
C VAL A 91 19.38 -2.48 2.29
N ARG A 92 18.88 -1.95 1.17
CA ARG A 92 17.86 -0.88 1.17
C ARG A 92 16.43 -1.39 1.19
N ILE A 93 16.17 -2.54 0.59
CA ILE A 93 14.82 -3.07 0.39
C ILE A 93 14.67 -4.40 1.13
N MET A 94 13.65 -4.50 1.95
CA MET A 94 13.22 -5.75 2.58
C MET A 94 11.96 -6.26 1.87
N VAL A 95 12.02 -7.44 1.23
CA VAL A 95 10.83 -8.14 0.72
C VAL A 95 10.40 -9.17 1.74
N ALA A 96 9.18 -9.07 2.26
CA ALA A 96 8.78 -9.89 3.40
C ALA A 96 7.31 -10.31 3.40
N THR A 97 7.00 -11.36 4.18
CA THR A 97 5.63 -11.61 4.63
C THR A 97 5.35 -10.81 5.92
N ASN A 98 4.11 -10.86 6.42
CA ASN A 98 3.70 -10.28 7.70
C ASN A 98 4.53 -10.78 8.91
N ALA A 99 5.30 -11.87 8.75
CA ALA A 99 6.24 -12.33 9.77
C ALA A 99 7.36 -11.32 10.07
N PHE A 100 7.66 -10.42 9.11
CA PHE A 100 8.58 -9.30 9.31
C PHE A 100 7.86 -8.16 9.99
N GLY A 101 7.89 -8.16 11.30
CA GLY A 101 7.08 -7.15 11.97
C GLY A 101 7.38 -6.94 13.44
N MET A 102 7.41 -7.97 14.23
CA MET A 102 7.64 -7.84 15.67
C MET A 102 9.11 -7.49 15.94
N GLY A 103 9.34 -6.38 16.66
CA GLY A 103 10.68 -5.98 17.11
C GLY A 103 11.53 -5.19 16.09
N ILE A 104 10.95 -4.71 14.98
CA ILE A 104 11.69 -3.89 14.04
C ILE A 104 11.44 -2.41 14.33
N ASP A 105 12.50 -1.75 14.73
CA ASP A 105 12.51 -0.31 15.03
C ASP A 105 13.50 0.43 14.12
N LYS A 106 13.28 0.33 12.80
CA LYS A 106 13.99 1.15 11.80
C LYS A 106 13.15 2.38 11.52
N SER A 107 13.57 3.54 12.00
CA SER A 107 12.78 4.77 11.92
C SER A 107 12.78 5.41 10.54
N ASN A 108 13.83 5.23 9.74
CA ASN A 108 14.04 5.85 8.44
C ASN A 108 13.48 5.05 7.25
N VAL A 109 12.42 4.29 7.43
CA VAL A 109 11.70 3.61 6.33
C VAL A 109 10.88 4.64 5.57
N ARG A 110 11.23 4.89 4.29
CA ARG A 110 10.58 5.92 3.46
C ARG A 110 9.40 5.41 2.66
N PHE A 111 9.33 4.11 2.41
CA PHE A 111 8.17 3.52 1.73
C PHE A 111 7.81 2.14 2.30
N VAL A 112 6.53 1.85 2.29
CA VAL A 112 5.97 0.52 2.48
C VAL A 112 5.08 0.22 1.29
N ILE A 113 5.43 -0.80 0.51
CA ILE A 113 4.66 -1.24 -0.65
C ILE A 113 4.02 -2.59 -0.31
N HIS A 114 2.70 -2.65 -0.34
CA HIS A 114 1.98 -3.91 -0.29
C HIS A 114 1.85 -4.46 -1.71
N TYR A 115 2.71 -5.40 -2.06
CA TYR A 115 2.67 -6.09 -3.35
C TYR A 115 1.38 -6.88 -3.54
N ASN A 116 0.83 -7.41 -2.45
CA ASN A 116 -0.49 -8.03 -2.39
C ASN A 116 -1.34 -7.34 -1.32
N MET A 117 -2.67 -7.39 -1.50
CA MET A 117 -3.62 -6.88 -0.51
C MET A 117 -3.52 -7.69 0.80
N PRO A 118 -3.32 -7.05 1.95
CA PRO A 118 -3.36 -7.71 3.25
C PRO A 118 -4.73 -8.31 3.55
N LYS A 119 -4.80 -9.24 4.50
CA LYS A 119 -6.05 -9.94 4.86
C LYS A 119 -7.09 -9.03 5.53
N ASN A 120 -6.67 -7.94 6.19
CA ASN A 120 -7.55 -7.01 6.91
C ASN A 120 -6.87 -5.64 7.10
N MET A 121 -7.66 -4.66 7.56
CA MET A 121 -7.21 -3.29 7.81
C MET A 121 -6.20 -3.18 8.95
N GLU A 122 -6.32 -4.01 9.98
CA GLU A 122 -5.42 -4.03 11.12
C GLU A 122 -3.99 -4.41 10.69
N SER A 123 -3.86 -5.48 9.89
CA SER A 123 -2.57 -5.89 9.31
C SER A 123 -2.01 -4.81 8.39
N TYR A 124 -2.86 -4.26 7.50
CA TYR A 124 -2.46 -3.17 6.61
C TYR A 124 -1.90 -1.97 7.37
N TYR A 125 -2.64 -1.49 8.38
CA TYR A 125 -2.24 -0.32 9.16
C TYR A 125 -0.96 -0.58 9.97
N GLN A 126 -0.84 -1.75 10.58
CA GLN A 126 0.34 -2.15 11.35
C GLN A 126 1.60 -2.23 10.46
N GLU A 127 1.47 -2.74 9.24
CA GLU A 127 2.56 -2.86 8.27
C GLU A 127 2.91 -1.49 7.67
N ALA A 128 1.92 -0.71 7.23
CA ALA A 128 2.09 0.65 6.72
C ALA A 128 2.68 1.59 7.79
N GLY A 129 2.30 1.42 9.05
CA GLY A 129 2.78 2.20 10.19
C GLY A 129 4.27 2.06 10.49
N ARG A 130 4.99 1.16 9.81
CA ARG A 130 6.46 1.04 9.88
C ARG A 130 7.17 2.15 9.11
N ALA A 131 6.48 2.76 8.15
CA ALA A 131 7.00 3.89 7.41
C ALA A 131 7.03 5.16 8.28
N GLY A 132 8.04 5.99 8.08
CA GLY A 132 8.15 7.33 8.64
C GLY A 132 8.01 7.42 10.16
N ARG A 133 8.58 6.49 10.94
CA ARG A 133 8.54 6.54 12.41
C ARG A 133 9.31 7.72 13.01
N ASP A 134 10.22 8.29 12.25
CA ASP A 134 10.94 9.52 12.59
C ASP A 134 10.13 10.80 12.33
N GLY A 135 8.86 10.69 11.90
CA GLY A 135 7.99 11.81 11.58
C GLY A 135 8.19 12.38 10.17
N GLU A 136 9.19 11.91 9.44
CA GLU A 136 9.43 12.34 8.06
C GLU A 136 8.41 11.72 7.09
N SER A 137 8.21 12.40 5.95
CA SER A 137 7.29 11.93 4.91
C SER A 137 7.65 10.54 4.44
N ALA A 138 6.65 9.68 4.31
CA ALA A 138 6.81 8.32 3.81
C ALA A 138 5.58 7.89 3.01
N GLU A 139 5.77 6.97 2.06
CA GLU A 139 4.71 6.50 1.18
C GLU A 139 4.26 5.08 1.53
N CYS A 140 2.94 4.88 1.60
CA CYS A 140 2.31 3.58 1.81
C CYS A 140 1.46 3.27 0.58
N ILE A 141 1.95 2.40 -0.31
CA ILE A 141 1.31 2.08 -1.58
C ILE A 141 0.81 0.63 -1.55
N LEU A 142 -0.46 0.43 -1.91
CA LEU A 142 -1.05 -0.89 -2.06
C LEU A 142 -1.27 -1.18 -3.54
N LEU A 143 -0.68 -2.27 -4.04
CA LEU A 143 -0.89 -2.79 -5.40
C LEU A 143 -2.00 -3.85 -5.37
N TYR A 144 -3.23 -3.40 -5.61
CA TYR A 144 -4.39 -4.28 -5.56
C TYR A 144 -4.52 -5.15 -6.81
N GLY A 145 -4.89 -6.41 -6.61
CA GLY A 145 -5.33 -7.33 -7.65
C GLY A 145 -6.45 -8.24 -7.14
N GLY A 146 -7.47 -8.48 -7.97
CA GLY A 146 -8.64 -9.29 -7.58
C GLY A 146 -8.29 -10.70 -7.11
N GLN A 147 -7.18 -11.28 -7.58
CA GLN A 147 -6.70 -12.58 -7.14
C GLN A 147 -6.32 -12.60 -5.65
N ASP A 148 -5.94 -11.45 -5.08
CA ASP A 148 -5.59 -11.36 -3.65
C ASP A 148 -6.79 -11.63 -2.75
N VAL A 149 -8.00 -11.23 -3.17
CA VAL A 149 -9.24 -11.51 -2.44
C VAL A 149 -9.49 -13.00 -2.39
N ILE A 150 -9.37 -13.69 -3.55
CA ILE A 150 -9.56 -15.14 -3.66
C ILE A 150 -8.55 -15.88 -2.80
N THR A 151 -7.28 -15.46 -2.83
CA THR A 151 -6.22 -16.09 -2.05
C THR A 151 -6.43 -15.89 -0.54
N ASN A 152 -6.81 -14.68 -0.11
CA ASN A 152 -7.14 -14.42 1.29
C ASN A 152 -8.38 -15.19 1.75
N GLN A 153 -9.40 -15.31 0.90
CA GLN A 153 -10.58 -16.12 1.18
C GLN A 153 -10.19 -17.59 1.38
N PHE A 154 -9.36 -18.13 0.48
CA PHE A 154 -8.83 -19.49 0.61
C PHE A 154 -8.11 -19.70 1.95
N PHE A 155 -7.29 -18.75 2.39
CA PHE A 155 -6.61 -18.85 3.68
C PHE A 155 -7.57 -18.81 4.86
N ILE A 156 -8.65 -18.03 4.80
CA ILE A 156 -9.68 -17.99 5.85
C ILE A 156 -10.37 -19.36 5.93
N ASP A 157 -10.72 -19.94 4.79
CA ASP A 157 -11.48 -21.19 4.71
C ASP A 157 -10.63 -22.42 5.12
N HIS A 158 -9.30 -22.36 4.92
CA HIS A 158 -8.37 -23.46 5.20
C HIS A 158 -7.37 -23.15 6.34
N ASN A 159 -7.77 -22.27 7.28
CA ASN A 159 -6.90 -21.93 8.41
C ASN A 159 -6.85 -23.10 9.41
N GLN A 160 -5.68 -23.76 9.49
CA GLN A 160 -5.43 -24.88 10.40
C GLN A 160 -5.46 -24.48 11.88
N ASP A 161 -5.12 -23.22 12.22
CA ASP A 161 -5.17 -22.73 13.60
C ASP A 161 -6.61 -22.80 14.16
N ASN A 162 -7.61 -22.82 13.30
CA ASN A 162 -9.01 -22.94 13.68
C ASN A 162 -9.45 -24.39 13.91
N GLU A 163 -8.64 -25.40 13.60
CA GLU A 163 -8.99 -26.82 13.77
C GLU A 163 -9.13 -27.22 15.26
N ALA A 164 -8.43 -26.51 16.15
CA ALA A 164 -8.54 -26.72 17.59
C ALA A 164 -9.81 -26.10 18.22
N LEU A 165 -10.56 -25.29 17.48
CA LEU A 165 -11.78 -24.64 17.95
C LEU A 165 -13.00 -25.54 17.76
N ASP A 166 -13.98 -25.42 18.66
CA ASP A 166 -15.28 -26.03 18.44
C ASP A 166 -15.96 -25.50 17.17
N PRO A 167 -16.86 -26.28 16.52
CA PRO A 167 -17.43 -25.89 15.24
C PRO A 167 -18.15 -24.55 15.22
N MET A 168 -18.82 -24.18 16.30
CA MET A 168 -19.57 -22.91 16.38
C MET A 168 -18.63 -21.72 16.50
N THR A 169 -17.61 -21.79 17.36
CA THR A 169 -16.57 -20.77 17.50
C THR A 169 -15.78 -20.62 16.21
N ARG A 170 -15.43 -21.72 15.56
CA ARG A 170 -14.76 -21.74 14.25
C ARG A 170 -15.55 -20.97 13.20
N GLN A 171 -16.85 -21.22 13.10
CA GLN A 171 -17.70 -20.51 12.15
C GLN A 171 -17.74 -19.00 12.44
N LEU A 172 -17.90 -18.59 13.71
CA LEU A 172 -17.89 -17.18 14.09
C LEU A 172 -16.56 -16.48 13.75
N VAL A 173 -15.43 -17.14 13.97
CA VAL A 173 -14.11 -16.60 13.61
C VAL A 173 -14.00 -16.43 12.09
N MET A 174 -14.41 -17.44 11.31
CA MET A 174 -14.38 -17.37 9.84
C MET A 174 -15.28 -16.25 9.31
N GLU A 175 -16.49 -16.09 9.83
CA GLU A 175 -17.41 -15.00 9.44
C GLU A 175 -16.82 -13.63 9.75
N ARG A 176 -16.21 -13.45 10.93
CA ARG A 176 -15.52 -12.22 11.29
C ARG A 176 -14.34 -11.91 10.37
N ASP A 177 -13.54 -12.92 10.03
CA ASP A 177 -12.40 -12.73 9.14
C ASP A 177 -12.83 -12.40 7.70
N ARG A 178 -13.95 -12.97 7.22
CA ARG A 178 -14.56 -12.61 5.94
C ARG A 178 -15.07 -11.16 5.94
N GLU A 179 -15.69 -10.71 7.03
CA GLU A 179 -16.10 -9.31 7.16
C GLU A 179 -14.90 -8.35 7.15
N ARG A 180 -13.83 -8.69 7.84
CA ARG A 180 -12.59 -7.92 7.83
C ARG A 180 -11.95 -7.85 6.44
N LEU A 181 -11.91 -8.98 5.73
CA LEU A 181 -11.46 -9.05 4.34
C LEU A 181 -12.34 -8.17 3.43
N LYS A 182 -13.66 -8.19 3.62
CA LYS A 182 -14.60 -7.32 2.89
C LYS A 182 -14.29 -5.84 3.12
N LYS A 183 -14.06 -5.40 4.37
CA LYS A 183 -13.69 -4.02 4.69
C LYS A 183 -12.36 -3.62 4.06
N MET A 184 -11.36 -4.51 4.05
CA MET A 184 -10.07 -4.28 3.37
C MET A 184 -10.24 -4.17 1.85
N THR A 185 -11.09 -5.02 1.27
CA THR A 185 -11.44 -4.94 -0.15
C THR A 185 -12.09 -3.61 -0.48
N PHE A 186 -13.03 -3.14 0.33
CA PHE A 186 -13.68 -1.84 0.14
C PHE A 186 -12.72 -0.66 0.24
N TYR A 187 -11.75 -0.72 1.15
CA TYR A 187 -10.66 0.26 1.18
C TYR A 187 -9.94 0.39 -0.17
N CYS A 188 -9.76 -0.71 -0.89
CA CYS A 188 -9.09 -0.70 -2.19
C CYS A 188 -9.93 -0.05 -3.32
N PHE A 189 -11.24 0.06 -3.14
CA PHE A 189 -12.16 0.61 -4.15
C PHE A 189 -12.80 1.93 -3.78
N THR A 190 -12.71 2.35 -2.51
CA THR A 190 -13.33 3.60 -2.09
C THR A 190 -12.79 4.81 -2.85
N HIS A 191 -13.65 5.78 -3.12
CA HIS A 191 -13.28 7.10 -3.64
C HIS A 191 -13.21 8.15 -2.53
N GLU A 192 -13.48 7.75 -1.30
CA GLU A 192 -13.33 8.60 -0.12
C GLU A 192 -11.87 8.79 0.25
N CYS A 193 -11.59 9.70 1.16
CA CYS A 193 -10.25 9.89 1.69
C CYS A 193 -9.73 8.60 2.33
N LEU A 194 -8.63 8.05 1.81
CA LEU A 194 -8.07 6.79 2.32
C LEU A 194 -7.64 6.89 3.78
N ARG A 195 -7.11 8.02 4.23
CA ARG A 195 -6.74 8.27 5.62
C ARG A 195 -7.97 8.29 6.52
N ASP A 196 -9.00 9.02 6.13
CA ASP A 196 -10.25 9.11 6.89
C ASP A 196 -10.95 7.74 6.99
N TYR A 197 -10.89 6.94 5.92
CA TYR A 197 -11.39 5.56 5.96
C TYR A 197 -10.67 4.71 7.02
N ILE A 198 -9.33 4.81 7.11
CA ILE A 198 -8.54 4.14 8.14
C ILE A 198 -8.94 4.63 9.53
N LEU A 199 -9.01 5.93 9.75
CA LEU A 199 -9.36 6.51 11.04
C LEU A 199 -10.75 6.06 11.51
N ARG A 200 -11.75 6.13 10.64
CA ARG A 200 -13.12 5.65 10.93
C ARG A 200 -13.16 4.15 11.23
N TYR A 201 -12.34 3.35 10.55
CA TYR A 201 -12.24 1.93 10.84
C TYR A 201 -11.79 1.67 12.28
N PHE A 202 -10.90 2.48 12.82
CA PHE A 202 -10.41 2.40 14.20
C PHE A 202 -11.21 3.23 15.21
N GLY A 203 -12.34 3.81 14.81
CA GLY A 203 -13.22 4.57 15.67
C GLY A 203 -12.84 6.03 15.86
N GLU A 204 -11.92 6.56 15.06
CA GLU A 204 -11.58 7.98 15.02
C GLU A 204 -12.29 8.67 13.85
N TYR A 205 -12.62 9.94 14.02
CA TYR A 205 -13.29 10.71 12.97
C TYR A 205 -12.34 11.81 12.47
N GLY A 206 -12.07 11.79 11.18
CA GLY A 206 -11.25 12.78 10.49
C GLY A 206 -12.07 13.83 9.74
N SER A 207 -11.40 14.55 8.86
CA SER A 207 -11.97 15.66 8.09
C SER A 207 -12.52 15.27 6.70
N ASN A 208 -12.77 14.01 6.41
CA ASN A 208 -13.15 13.49 5.10
C ASN A 208 -12.18 13.86 3.94
N TYR A 209 -11.15 14.65 4.21
CA TYR A 209 -10.15 15.12 3.25
C TYR A 209 -8.80 15.36 3.94
N CYS A 210 -7.78 14.60 3.58
CA CYS A 210 -6.44 14.74 4.18
C CYS A 210 -5.44 15.51 3.30
N GLY A 211 -5.74 15.73 2.02
CA GLY A 211 -4.81 16.35 1.07
C GLY A 211 -3.52 15.54 0.80
N ASN A 212 -3.38 14.34 1.38
CA ASN A 212 -2.19 13.50 1.33
C ASN A 212 -2.53 12.01 1.15
N CYS A 213 -3.42 11.69 0.22
CA CYS A 213 -3.68 10.32 -0.23
C CYS A 213 -4.04 10.32 -1.72
N SER A 214 -3.97 9.15 -2.38
CA SER A 214 -4.26 9.06 -3.81
C SER A 214 -5.64 9.62 -4.16
N ASN A 215 -6.65 9.34 -3.34
CA ASN A 215 -8.02 9.78 -3.60
C ASN A 215 -8.21 11.29 -3.44
N CYS A 216 -7.61 11.90 -2.41
CA CYS A 216 -7.68 13.36 -2.23
C CYS A 216 -6.95 14.14 -3.34
N LEU A 217 -5.92 13.55 -3.94
CA LEU A 217 -5.12 14.17 -4.99
C LEU A 217 -5.63 13.85 -6.40
N THR A 218 -6.56 12.91 -6.54
CA THR A 218 -7.19 12.56 -7.82
C THR A 218 -8.44 13.41 -8.04
N GLN A 219 -8.56 14.00 -9.21
CA GLN A 219 -9.80 14.65 -9.62
C GLN A 219 -10.79 13.58 -10.10
N PHE A 220 -11.95 13.55 -9.48
CA PHE A 220 -13.04 12.66 -9.88
C PHE A 220 -14.14 13.46 -10.57
N GLU A 221 -14.74 12.86 -11.59
CA GLU A 221 -15.98 13.35 -12.20
C GLU A 221 -17.12 12.41 -11.85
N ASN A 222 -18.27 12.99 -11.51
CA ASN A 222 -19.48 12.20 -11.38
C ASN A 222 -19.95 11.80 -12.78
N THR A 223 -20.01 10.51 -13.04
CA THR A 223 -20.45 9.94 -14.29
C THR A 223 -21.72 9.15 -14.06
N ASP A 224 -22.72 9.39 -14.88
CA ASP A 224 -23.93 8.57 -14.93
C ASP A 224 -23.56 7.19 -15.49
N ILE A 225 -23.72 6.16 -14.68
CA ILE A 225 -23.46 4.76 -15.06
C ILE A 225 -24.74 3.93 -15.11
N THR A 226 -25.90 4.56 -15.11
CA THR A 226 -27.22 3.90 -15.01
C THR A 226 -27.41 2.80 -16.03
N GLU A 227 -27.13 3.05 -17.30
CA GLU A 227 -27.26 2.03 -18.35
C GLU A 227 -26.30 0.86 -18.17
N MET A 228 -25.05 1.14 -17.76
CA MET A 228 -24.08 0.08 -17.48
C MET A 228 -24.45 -0.74 -16.23
N ALA A 229 -24.92 -0.05 -15.20
CA ALA A 229 -25.42 -0.69 -13.98
C ALA A 229 -26.63 -1.58 -14.28
N LYS A 230 -27.59 -1.07 -15.07
CA LYS A 230 -28.77 -1.80 -15.47
C LYS A 230 -28.45 -3.06 -16.26
N ALA A 231 -27.53 -2.98 -17.24
CA ALA A 231 -27.10 -4.16 -18.01
C ALA A 231 -26.44 -5.24 -17.10
N LEU A 232 -25.61 -4.83 -16.14
CA LEU A 232 -25.02 -5.75 -15.18
C LEU A 232 -26.07 -6.40 -14.25
N LEU A 233 -27.00 -5.60 -13.71
CA LEU A 233 -28.08 -6.10 -12.84
C LEU A 233 -29.04 -7.01 -13.61
N SER A 234 -29.43 -6.65 -14.83
CA SER A 234 -30.26 -7.47 -15.71
C SER A 234 -29.57 -8.81 -16.07
N CYS A 235 -28.26 -8.80 -16.33
CA CYS A 235 -27.49 -10.03 -16.57
C CYS A 235 -27.49 -10.93 -15.33
N ILE A 236 -27.37 -10.38 -14.12
CA ILE A 236 -27.45 -11.16 -12.88
C ILE A 236 -28.85 -11.76 -12.71
N GLU A 237 -29.92 -10.98 -12.96
CA GLU A 237 -31.31 -11.44 -12.85
C GLU A 237 -31.61 -12.56 -13.85
N THR A 238 -31.34 -12.33 -15.13
CA THR A 238 -31.62 -13.26 -16.24
C THR A 238 -30.82 -14.56 -16.13
N SER A 239 -29.62 -14.51 -15.52
CA SER A 239 -28.83 -15.70 -15.18
C SER A 239 -29.31 -16.40 -13.91
N ARG A 240 -30.46 -16.01 -13.35
CA ARG A 240 -31.06 -16.56 -12.12
C ARG A 240 -30.11 -16.48 -10.91
N GLN A 241 -29.27 -15.45 -10.87
CA GLN A 241 -28.35 -15.19 -9.76
C GLN A 241 -27.46 -16.42 -9.40
N ARG A 242 -26.88 -17.06 -10.44
CA ARG A 242 -26.11 -18.32 -10.27
C ARG A 242 -24.61 -18.13 -10.42
N TYR A 243 -24.16 -16.98 -10.88
CA TYR A 243 -22.76 -16.77 -11.27
C TYR A 243 -22.10 -15.66 -10.48
N GLY A 244 -20.78 -15.77 -10.36
CA GLY A 244 -19.92 -14.75 -9.76
C GLY A 244 -19.51 -13.66 -10.76
N ALA A 245 -18.83 -12.65 -10.26
CA ALA A 245 -18.45 -11.42 -10.97
C ALA A 245 -17.79 -11.67 -12.34
N THR A 246 -16.87 -12.62 -12.44
CA THR A 246 -16.13 -12.90 -13.69
C THR A 246 -17.09 -13.33 -14.81
N VAL A 247 -18.01 -14.25 -14.53
CA VAL A 247 -18.95 -14.76 -15.54
C VAL A 247 -19.89 -13.64 -16.00
N ILE A 248 -20.40 -12.83 -15.07
CA ILE A 248 -21.30 -11.70 -15.40
C ILE A 248 -20.56 -10.67 -16.27
N ILE A 249 -19.34 -10.27 -15.89
CA ILE A 249 -18.52 -9.32 -16.65
C ILE A 249 -18.20 -9.87 -18.05
N ASP A 250 -17.75 -11.12 -18.14
CA ASP A 250 -17.41 -11.77 -19.40
C ASP A 250 -18.63 -11.84 -20.34
N THR A 251 -19.83 -12.08 -19.77
CA THR A 251 -21.08 -12.10 -20.53
C THR A 251 -21.43 -10.75 -21.10
N VAL A 252 -21.52 -9.69 -20.28
CA VAL A 252 -21.90 -8.35 -20.78
C VAL A 252 -20.81 -7.77 -21.69
N HIS A 253 -19.56 -8.18 -21.55
CA HIS A 253 -18.45 -7.78 -22.44
C HIS A 253 -18.46 -8.58 -23.77
N GLY A 254 -19.18 -9.69 -23.83
CA GLY A 254 -19.26 -10.54 -25.04
C GLY A 254 -18.04 -11.46 -25.22
N ALA A 255 -17.46 -11.96 -24.14
CA ALA A 255 -16.33 -12.88 -24.18
C ALA A 255 -16.73 -14.24 -24.75
N ASN A 256 -16.10 -14.68 -25.85
CA ASN A 256 -16.39 -15.96 -26.49
C ASN A 256 -15.48 -17.09 -25.95
N THR A 257 -15.60 -17.41 -24.65
CA THR A 257 -14.83 -18.47 -24.01
C THR A 257 -15.61 -19.79 -23.95
N ALA A 258 -14.90 -20.92 -23.84
CA ALA A 258 -15.54 -22.24 -23.66
C ALA A 258 -16.42 -22.25 -22.39
N LYS A 259 -16.03 -21.52 -21.35
CA LYS A 259 -16.78 -21.39 -20.09
C LYS A 259 -18.12 -20.66 -20.30
N ILE A 260 -18.14 -19.54 -21.02
CA ILE A 260 -19.35 -18.79 -21.32
C ILE A 260 -20.32 -19.60 -22.15
N ARG A 261 -19.83 -20.30 -23.19
CA ARG A 261 -20.64 -21.20 -23.99
C ARG A 261 -21.18 -22.41 -23.19
N GLY A 262 -20.32 -23.00 -22.35
CA GLY A 262 -20.72 -24.16 -21.51
C GLY A 262 -21.81 -23.82 -20.48
N TYR A 263 -21.89 -22.54 -20.07
CA TYR A 263 -22.96 -22.07 -19.17
C TYR A 263 -24.18 -21.52 -19.91
N GLY A 264 -24.18 -21.49 -21.26
CA GLY A 264 -25.25 -20.90 -22.05
C GLY A 264 -25.35 -19.39 -21.93
N MET A 265 -24.32 -18.73 -21.40
CA MET A 265 -24.33 -17.28 -21.14
C MET A 265 -24.15 -16.44 -22.43
N ASN A 266 -23.74 -17.07 -23.52
CA ASN A 266 -23.75 -16.46 -24.86
C ASN A 266 -25.19 -16.25 -25.42
N GLU A 267 -26.20 -16.87 -24.82
CA GLU A 267 -27.62 -16.68 -25.15
C GLU A 267 -28.32 -15.70 -24.19
N ASN A 268 -27.60 -15.16 -23.20
CA ASN A 268 -28.14 -14.17 -22.27
C ASN A 268 -28.51 -12.89 -23.03
N PRO A 269 -29.66 -12.23 -22.74
CA PRO A 269 -30.07 -10.99 -23.42
C PRO A 269 -29.02 -9.88 -23.34
N GLU A 270 -28.22 -9.85 -22.29
CA GLU A 270 -27.17 -8.85 -22.07
C GLU A 270 -25.81 -9.27 -22.66
N TYR A 271 -25.71 -10.38 -23.39
CA TYR A 271 -24.45 -10.81 -23.98
C TYR A 271 -23.89 -9.77 -24.97
N GLY A 272 -22.70 -9.25 -24.66
CA GLY A 272 -22.03 -8.24 -25.49
C GLY A 272 -22.63 -6.84 -25.42
N SER A 273 -23.64 -6.58 -24.58
CA SER A 273 -24.29 -5.25 -24.43
C SER A 273 -23.28 -4.15 -24.06
N LEU A 274 -22.21 -4.50 -23.33
CA LEU A 274 -21.16 -3.60 -22.90
C LEU A 274 -19.79 -3.92 -23.52
N ALA A 275 -19.74 -4.48 -24.72
CA ALA A 275 -18.50 -4.89 -25.40
C ALA A 275 -17.47 -3.76 -25.58
N LYS A 276 -17.94 -2.50 -25.67
CA LYS A 276 -17.09 -1.31 -25.81
C LYS A 276 -16.51 -0.81 -24.48
N VAL A 277 -17.04 -1.27 -23.35
CA VAL A 277 -16.59 -0.84 -22.02
C VAL A 277 -15.44 -1.76 -21.58
N PRO A 278 -14.27 -1.20 -21.22
CA PRO A 278 -13.15 -2.02 -20.78
C PRO A 278 -13.49 -2.90 -19.56
N VAL A 279 -13.02 -4.13 -19.53
CA VAL A 279 -13.29 -5.11 -18.45
C VAL A 279 -12.97 -4.55 -17.07
N TYR A 280 -11.87 -3.79 -16.91
CA TYR A 280 -11.54 -3.17 -15.64
C TYR A 280 -12.61 -2.17 -15.17
N ARG A 281 -13.24 -1.44 -16.11
CA ARG A 281 -14.32 -0.49 -15.81
C ARG A 281 -15.58 -1.23 -15.37
N LEU A 282 -15.95 -2.30 -16.06
CA LEU A 282 -17.08 -3.16 -15.66
C LEU A 282 -16.88 -3.72 -14.24
N ARG A 283 -15.67 -4.11 -13.91
CA ARG A 283 -15.33 -4.58 -12.56
C ARG A 283 -15.45 -3.48 -11.51
N GLN A 284 -15.02 -2.25 -11.82
CA GLN A 284 -15.20 -1.10 -10.92
C GLN A 284 -16.69 -0.81 -10.67
N ILE A 285 -17.51 -0.83 -11.73
CA ILE A 285 -18.95 -0.59 -11.62
C ILE A 285 -19.60 -1.69 -10.77
N LEU A 286 -19.28 -2.95 -11.02
CA LEU A 286 -19.82 -4.07 -10.25
C LEU A 286 -19.47 -3.96 -8.77
N ASN A 287 -18.24 -3.59 -8.44
CA ASN A 287 -17.81 -3.35 -7.07
C ASN A 287 -18.54 -2.16 -6.43
N GLN A 288 -18.77 -1.08 -7.20
CA GLN A 288 -19.55 0.06 -6.71
C GLN A 288 -21.00 -0.34 -6.41
N LEU A 289 -21.63 -1.11 -7.30
CA LEU A 289 -22.98 -1.63 -7.08
C LEU A 289 -23.07 -2.50 -5.82
N GLN A 290 -22.00 -3.22 -5.50
CA GLN A 290 -21.92 -4.00 -4.26
C GLN A 290 -21.74 -3.10 -3.03
N LEU A 291 -20.91 -2.06 -3.12
CA LEU A 291 -20.72 -1.04 -2.07
C LEU A 291 -22.02 -0.30 -1.76
N ASP A 292 -22.73 0.11 -2.80
CA ASP A 292 -23.97 0.87 -2.70
C ASP A 292 -25.18 -0.02 -2.29
N GLY A 293 -24.94 -1.33 -2.17
CA GLY A 293 -25.93 -2.28 -1.68
C GLY A 293 -26.99 -2.70 -2.71
N TYR A 294 -26.73 -2.54 -4.03
CA TYR A 294 -27.61 -3.08 -5.08
C TYR A 294 -27.43 -4.58 -5.27
N ILE A 295 -26.21 -5.09 -5.03
CA ILE A 295 -25.88 -6.51 -5.10
C ILE A 295 -25.13 -6.95 -3.86
N THR A 296 -25.23 -8.26 -3.56
CA THR A 296 -24.42 -8.95 -2.56
C THR A 296 -23.72 -10.11 -3.19
N ALA A 297 -22.62 -10.56 -2.61
CA ALA A 297 -21.96 -11.80 -3.00
C ALA A 297 -22.17 -12.83 -1.88
N THR A 298 -22.41 -14.10 -2.26
CA THR A 298 -22.43 -15.20 -1.28
C THR A 298 -21.06 -15.37 -0.64
N ASN A 299 -21.05 -15.89 0.59
CA ASN A 299 -19.82 -16.13 1.35
C ASN A 299 -19.23 -17.52 1.10
N ASP A 300 -19.57 -18.15 -0.04
CA ASP A 300 -19.05 -19.45 -0.46
C ASP A 300 -17.85 -19.30 -1.42
N GLU A 301 -17.27 -20.43 -1.80
CA GLU A 301 -16.12 -20.51 -2.72
C GLU A 301 -16.38 -19.83 -4.07
N TYR A 302 -17.64 -19.75 -4.50
CA TYR A 302 -18.02 -19.25 -5.81
C TYR A 302 -18.35 -17.76 -5.83
N ALA A 303 -18.55 -17.13 -4.66
CA ALA A 303 -18.91 -15.72 -4.49
C ALA A 303 -19.99 -15.28 -5.50
N VAL A 304 -21.11 -16.01 -5.52
CA VAL A 304 -22.22 -15.81 -6.45
C VAL A 304 -22.89 -14.48 -6.16
N LEU A 305 -23.14 -13.71 -7.20
CA LEU A 305 -23.80 -12.40 -7.10
C LEU A 305 -25.33 -12.56 -6.96
N ARG A 306 -25.89 -11.83 -6.01
CA ARG A 306 -27.34 -11.79 -5.76
C ARG A 306 -27.82 -10.35 -5.75
N LEU A 307 -28.99 -10.10 -6.32
CA LEU A 307 -29.65 -8.82 -6.26
C LEU A 307 -30.25 -8.58 -4.86
N THR A 308 -30.21 -7.34 -4.43
CA THR A 308 -30.98 -6.88 -3.27
C THR A 308 -32.31 -6.26 -3.72
N THR A 309 -33.18 -5.94 -2.79
CA THR A 309 -34.43 -5.21 -3.08
C THR A 309 -34.17 -3.83 -3.73
N LYS A 310 -33.02 -3.22 -3.41
CA LYS A 310 -32.61 -1.94 -3.99
C LYS A 310 -32.31 -2.01 -5.49
N ALA A 311 -31.88 -3.16 -6.02
CA ALA A 311 -31.61 -3.32 -7.45
C ALA A 311 -32.88 -3.11 -8.31
N GLY A 312 -34.05 -3.40 -7.77
CA GLY A 312 -35.31 -3.22 -8.47
C GLY A 312 -35.57 -1.78 -8.91
N SER A 313 -35.19 -0.77 -8.13
CA SER A 313 -35.37 0.64 -8.50
C SER A 313 -34.58 1.04 -9.75
N VAL A 314 -33.38 0.48 -9.91
CA VAL A 314 -32.55 0.72 -11.10
C VAL A 314 -33.10 -0.03 -12.33
N LEU A 315 -33.49 -1.28 -12.14
CA LEU A 315 -34.06 -2.10 -13.22
C LEU A 315 -35.37 -1.50 -13.75
N ASN A 316 -36.19 -0.91 -12.86
CA ASN A 316 -37.47 -0.26 -13.21
C ASN A 316 -37.31 1.20 -13.71
N ASN A 317 -36.08 1.72 -13.84
CA ASN A 317 -35.80 3.12 -14.19
C ASN A 317 -36.34 4.17 -13.18
N GLU A 318 -36.44 3.80 -11.93
CA GLU A 318 -36.89 4.68 -10.84
C GLU A 318 -35.71 5.43 -10.18
N GLU A 319 -34.48 4.90 -10.37
CA GLU A 319 -33.26 5.44 -9.75
C GLU A 319 -32.12 5.51 -10.77
N THR A 320 -31.36 6.61 -10.75
CA THR A 320 -30.13 6.78 -11.52
C THR A 320 -28.93 6.43 -10.67
N VAL A 321 -27.95 5.73 -11.25
CA VAL A 321 -26.70 5.33 -10.57
C VAL A 321 -25.56 6.22 -11.02
N TRP A 322 -24.94 6.90 -10.07
CA TRP A 322 -23.79 7.77 -10.31
C TRP A 322 -22.53 7.18 -9.71
N MET A 323 -21.44 7.30 -10.41
CA MET A 323 -20.13 6.84 -9.92
C MET A 323 -19.09 7.94 -10.11
N LYS A 324 -18.24 8.14 -9.09
CA LYS A 324 -17.08 8.99 -9.21
C LYS A 324 -16.00 8.25 -10.00
N LEU A 325 -15.68 8.71 -11.19
CA LEU A 325 -14.61 8.17 -11.99
C LEU A 325 -13.42 9.13 -11.99
N ALA A 326 -12.22 8.57 -11.88
CA ALA A 326 -11.03 9.39 -12.04
C ALA A 326 -11.01 10.00 -13.44
N LYS A 327 -10.84 11.31 -13.50
CA LYS A 327 -10.66 12.03 -14.76
C LYS A 327 -9.45 11.48 -15.49
N GLU A 328 -9.57 11.15 -16.76
CA GLU A 328 -8.41 10.73 -17.54
C GLU A 328 -7.42 11.89 -17.61
N GLN A 329 -6.33 11.75 -16.87
CA GLN A 329 -5.25 12.75 -16.85
C GLN A 329 -4.44 12.62 -18.12
N THR A 330 -4.19 13.74 -18.78
CA THR A 330 -3.21 13.80 -19.88
C THR A 330 -1.82 13.51 -19.35
N LYS A 331 -0.93 12.96 -20.20
CA LYS A 331 0.47 12.66 -19.81
C LYS A 331 1.18 13.87 -19.18
N SER A 332 0.88 15.08 -19.65
CA SER A 332 1.41 16.34 -19.12
C SER A 332 0.95 16.66 -17.69
N GLU A 333 -0.30 16.33 -17.34
CA GLU A 333 -0.82 16.53 -15.98
C GLU A 333 -0.26 15.51 -15.00
N GLN A 334 -0.04 14.28 -15.45
CA GLN A 334 0.64 13.26 -14.65
C GLN A 334 2.09 13.62 -14.33
N GLU A 335 2.82 14.19 -15.30
CA GLU A 335 4.19 14.68 -15.09
C GLU A 335 4.24 15.88 -14.15
N THR A 336 3.28 16.78 -14.25
CA THR A 336 3.18 17.96 -13.38
C THR A 336 2.84 17.55 -11.94
N GLN A 337 1.97 16.58 -11.73
CA GLN A 337 1.67 16.03 -10.41
C GLN A 337 2.85 15.24 -9.83
N LYS A 338 3.56 14.46 -10.65
CA LYS A 338 4.81 13.81 -10.25
C LYS A 338 5.87 14.83 -9.82
N LYS A 339 6.01 15.94 -10.55
CA LYS A 339 6.93 17.05 -10.19
C LYS A 339 6.50 17.79 -8.92
N SER A 340 5.21 18.01 -8.70
CA SER A 340 4.71 18.64 -7.47
C SER A 340 4.82 17.74 -6.23
N ARG A 341 4.70 16.40 -6.40
CA ARG A 341 4.99 15.42 -5.36
C ARG A 341 6.47 15.40 -5.02
N LYS A 342 7.35 15.33 -6.04
CA LYS A 342 8.80 15.47 -5.83
C LYS A 342 9.15 16.78 -5.10
N LYS A 343 8.55 17.92 -5.42
CA LYS A 343 8.75 19.17 -4.67
C LYS A 343 8.26 19.12 -3.22
N LYS A 344 7.17 18.41 -2.90
CA LYS A 344 6.70 18.25 -1.51
C LYS A 344 7.54 17.24 -0.72
N SER A 345 8.05 16.20 -1.36
CA SER A 345 9.04 15.29 -0.76
C SER A 345 10.42 15.92 -0.68
N ALA A 346 10.76 16.80 -1.60
CA ALA A 346 11.99 17.58 -1.61
C ALA A 346 12.08 18.63 -0.48
N LEU A 347 10.95 19.12 0.03
CA LEU A 347 10.91 19.88 1.29
C LEU A 347 11.21 19.01 2.52
N ALA A 348 11.21 17.69 2.36
CA ALA A 348 11.55 16.71 3.39
C ALA A 348 12.99 16.16 3.33
N GLY A 349 13.88 16.70 2.46
CA GLY A 349 15.32 16.47 2.63
C GLY A 349 16.13 15.83 1.51
N ALA A 350 15.60 15.57 0.32
CA ALA A 350 16.41 15.09 -0.80
C ALA A 350 15.78 15.45 -2.16
N GLY A 351 15.54 16.74 -2.40
CA GLY A 351 15.07 17.25 -3.67
C GLY A 351 16.12 18.04 -4.40
N ASP A 352 16.40 17.64 -5.64
CA ASP A 352 17.29 18.32 -6.57
C ASP A 352 18.71 18.59 -6.04
N PHE A 353 19.37 17.55 -5.52
CA PHE A 353 20.80 17.61 -5.30
C PHE A 353 21.51 17.79 -6.64
N THR A 354 22.50 18.66 -6.65
CA THR A 354 23.51 18.65 -7.71
C THR A 354 24.33 17.37 -7.63
N GLU A 355 24.99 16.97 -8.70
CA GLU A 355 25.84 15.78 -8.74
C GLU A 355 26.91 15.78 -7.62
N ALA A 356 27.42 16.98 -7.25
CA ALA A 356 28.34 17.15 -6.14
C ALA A 356 27.67 16.91 -4.78
N GLU A 357 26.41 17.33 -4.58
CA GLU A 357 25.66 17.10 -3.35
C GLU A 357 25.24 15.65 -3.20
N GLU A 358 24.91 14.95 -4.28
CA GLU A 358 24.65 13.50 -4.27
C GLU A 358 25.92 12.73 -3.86
N THR A 359 27.09 13.12 -4.39
CA THR A 359 28.37 12.52 -4.04
C THR A 359 28.69 12.71 -2.57
N LEU A 360 28.50 13.94 -2.07
CA LEU A 360 28.69 14.27 -0.65
C LEU A 360 27.72 13.49 0.23
N PHE A 361 26.45 13.39 -0.16
CA PHE A 361 25.44 12.65 0.59
C PHE A 361 25.82 11.15 0.74
N GLU A 362 26.22 10.49 -0.34
CA GLU A 362 26.63 9.09 -0.29
C GLU A 362 27.91 8.90 0.54
N MET A 363 28.82 9.86 0.54
CA MET A 363 30.01 9.83 1.40
C MET A 363 29.64 9.96 2.88
N LEU A 364 28.82 10.95 3.23
CA LEU A 364 28.34 11.13 4.61
C LEU A 364 27.52 9.91 5.09
N ARG A 365 26.77 9.29 4.19
CA ARG A 365 26.04 8.06 4.48
C ARG A 365 26.98 6.89 4.79
N LYS A 366 28.06 6.71 4.01
CA LYS A 366 29.10 5.70 4.29
C LYS A 366 29.77 5.94 5.62
N LEU A 367 30.14 7.22 5.92
CA LEU A 367 30.72 7.59 7.21
C LEU A 367 29.77 7.26 8.37
N ARG A 368 28.48 7.58 8.22
CA ARG A 368 27.46 7.25 9.21
C ARG A 368 27.39 5.74 9.49
N VAL A 369 27.37 4.91 8.43
CA VAL A 369 27.36 3.44 8.57
C VAL A 369 28.63 2.95 9.27
N GLN A 370 29.77 3.52 8.99
CA GLN A 370 31.03 3.18 9.66
C GLN A 370 30.94 3.52 11.16
N ILE A 371 30.53 4.73 11.53
CA ILE A 371 30.37 5.15 12.92
C ILE A 371 29.34 4.26 13.64
N ALA A 372 28.23 3.95 12.97
CA ALA A 372 27.18 3.10 13.53
C ALA A 372 27.70 1.68 13.86
N LYS A 373 28.57 1.11 13.01
CA LYS A 373 29.23 -0.18 13.26
C LYS A 373 30.21 -0.11 14.44
N GLU A 374 31.00 0.95 14.53
CA GLU A 374 31.93 1.19 15.64
C GLU A 374 31.18 1.28 16.99
N GLU A 375 30.07 2.01 17.01
CA GLU A 375 29.23 2.23 18.20
C GLU A 375 28.21 1.10 18.45
N LYS A 376 28.08 0.12 17.54
CA LYS A 376 27.08 -0.97 17.59
C LYS A 376 25.65 -0.46 17.70
N VAL A 377 25.33 0.61 16.99
CA VAL A 377 23.99 1.22 16.92
C VAL A 377 23.51 1.28 15.47
N PRO A 378 22.21 1.28 15.23
CA PRO A 378 21.66 1.52 13.88
C PRO A 378 22.09 2.90 13.32
N PRO A 379 22.36 3.02 12.01
CA PRO A 379 22.87 4.24 11.39
C PRO A 379 21.99 5.49 11.63
N TYR A 380 20.66 5.32 11.64
CA TYR A 380 19.72 6.43 11.88
C TYR A 380 19.80 7.02 13.30
N ILE A 381 20.38 6.30 14.26
CA ILE A 381 20.65 6.80 15.63
C ILE A 381 21.75 7.88 15.59
N VAL A 382 22.76 7.70 14.74
CA VAL A 382 23.83 8.69 14.54
C VAL A 382 23.23 9.98 13.97
N PHE A 383 22.77 9.93 12.73
CA PHE A 383 22.04 11.03 12.08
C PHE A 383 20.98 10.48 11.12
N SER A 384 19.85 11.20 11.01
CA SER A 384 18.80 10.87 10.02
C SER A 384 19.26 11.22 8.61
N ASP A 385 18.63 10.65 7.58
CA ASP A 385 18.89 11.01 6.19
C ASP A 385 18.60 12.49 5.92
N LYS A 386 17.58 13.06 6.57
CA LYS A 386 17.27 14.50 6.53
C LYS A 386 18.41 15.35 7.09
N THR A 387 19.00 14.91 8.19
CA THR A 387 20.15 15.61 8.80
C THR A 387 21.34 15.60 7.84
N LEU A 388 21.63 14.45 7.21
CA LEU A 388 22.69 14.34 6.20
C LEU A 388 22.39 15.22 4.98
N ALA A 389 21.17 15.21 4.49
CA ALA A 389 20.75 16.08 3.39
C ALA A 389 20.91 17.55 3.71
N HIS A 390 20.53 17.96 4.92
CA HIS A 390 20.70 19.33 5.37
C HIS A 390 22.19 19.72 5.52
N MET A 391 23.06 18.78 5.93
CA MET A 391 24.52 18.96 5.90
C MET A 391 25.04 19.19 4.47
N CYS A 392 24.50 18.47 3.48
CA CYS A 392 24.90 18.65 2.08
C CYS A 392 24.51 20.02 1.51
N ILE A 393 23.37 20.57 1.94
CA ILE A 393 22.88 21.89 1.51
C ILE A 393 23.66 23.01 2.19
N ILE A 394 23.82 22.94 3.53
CA ILE A 394 24.49 24.01 4.32
C ILE A 394 26.01 23.95 4.16
N LYS A 395 26.59 22.74 3.99
CA LYS A 395 28.04 22.47 3.96
C LYS A 395 28.76 23.16 5.14
N PRO A 396 28.40 22.82 6.38
CA PRO A 396 28.91 23.51 7.55
C PRO A 396 30.43 23.39 7.63
N ALA A 397 31.10 24.54 7.88
CA ALA A 397 32.56 24.64 8.00
C ALA A 397 33.06 24.65 9.46
N ASN A 398 32.19 24.92 10.43
CA ASN A 398 32.53 25.06 11.83
C ASN A 398 31.43 24.51 12.75
N LYS A 399 31.67 24.50 14.07
CA LYS A 399 30.74 24.00 15.09
C LYS A 399 29.41 24.75 15.07
N GLU A 400 29.41 26.04 14.94
CA GLU A 400 28.21 26.88 15.01
C GLU A 400 27.28 26.57 13.83
N GLU A 401 27.83 26.47 12.62
CA GLU A 401 27.10 26.10 11.42
C GLU A 401 26.58 24.65 11.50
N MET A 402 27.39 23.73 12.08
CA MET A 402 26.96 22.33 12.26
C MET A 402 25.81 22.22 13.25
N LEU A 403 25.76 23.02 14.30
CA LEU A 403 24.65 23.07 15.25
C LEU A 403 23.38 23.71 14.64
N SER A 404 23.51 24.50 13.57
CA SER A 404 22.36 25.02 12.83
C SER A 404 21.68 23.97 11.93
N VAL A 405 22.35 22.84 11.69
CA VAL A 405 21.80 21.73 10.90
C VAL A 405 20.66 21.05 11.68
N SER A 406 19.49 20.91 11.06
CA SER A 406 18.35 20.24 11.69
C SER A 406 18.70 18.80 12.09
N GLY A 407 18.47 18.45 13.35
CA GLY A 407 18.77 17.14 13.91
C GLY A 407 20.18 16.97 14.46
N VAL A 408 20.98 18.05 14.51
CA VAL A 408 22.27 18.12 15.19
C VAL A 408 22.12 18.94 16.46
N GLY A 409 22.01 18.28 17.61
CA GLY A 409 22.11 18.92 18.93
C GLY A 409 23.52 18.81 19.50
N GLU A 410 23.80 19.53 20.58
CA GLU A 410 25.14 19.53 21.22
C GLU A 410 25.66 18.14 21.53
N PHE A 411 24.83 17.26 22.11
CA PHE A 411 25.20 15.87 22.40
C PHE A 411 25.65 15.09 21.16
N LYS A 412 24.93 15.22 20.05
CA LYS A 412 25.29 14.53 18.79
C LYS A 412 26.49 15.18 18.13
N TYR A 413 26.66 16.50 18.28
CA TYR A 413 27.83 17.20 17.80
C TYR A 413 29.09 16.74 18.54
N GLU A 414 29.08 16.72 19.86
CA GLU A 414 30.21 16.25 20.68
C GLU A 414 30.64 14.83 20.34
N LYS A 415 29.66 14.00 20.03
CA LYS A 415 29.92 12.57 19.77
C LYS A 415 30.34 12.28 18.32
N TYR A 416 29.78 12.97 17.36
CA TYR A 416 29.93 12.64 15.94
C TYR A 416 30.31 13.86 15.06
N GLY A 417 29.99 15.07 15.47
CA GLY A 417 30.01 16.28 14.65
C GLY A 417 31.34 16.56 13.98
N GLU A 418 32.46 16.40 14.71
CA GLU A 418 33.79 16.66 14.16
C GLU A 418 34.17 15.73 13.01
N ARG A 419 33.77 14.46 13.07
CA ARG A 419 34.03 13.49 11.98
C ARG A 419 33.28 13.87 10.71
N PHE A 420 32.04 14.35 10.84
CA PHE A 420 31.25 14.82 9.69
C PHE A 420 31.77 16.16 9.16
N LEU A 421 32.19 17.09 10.01
CA LEU A 421 32.84 18.34 9.57
C LEU A 421 34.12 18.08 8.79
N ALA A 422 34.96 17.16 9.26
CA ALA A 422 36.19 16.80 8.55
C ALA A 422 35.87 16.25 7.16
N ALA A 423 34.92 15.32 7.07
CA ALA A 423 34.49 14.74 5.80
C ALA A 423 33.88 15.77 4.82
N ILE A 424 33.12 16.75 5.32
CA ILE A 424 32.56 17.84 4.49
C ILE A 424 33.68 18.74 3.96
N ARG A 425 34.66 19.08 4.81
CA ARG A 425 35.81 19.93 4.42
C ARG A 425 36.74 19.29 3.36
N GLU A 426 36.86 17.96 3.36
CA GLU A 426 37.64 17.24 2.36
C GLU A 426 37.01 17.27 0.96
N GLN A 427 35.72 17.56 0.87
CA GLN A 427 34.98 17.59 -0.40
C GLN A 427 34.60 19.05 -0.83
N ALA A 428 34.81 20.03 0.01
CA ALA A 428 34.57 21.44 -0.31
C ALA A 428 35.80 22.07 -0.97
#